data_50cfb7384e46887fc134c3ad1b969f49
#
_entry.id   50cfb7384e46887fc134c3ad1b969f49
#
_cell.length_a   1.000
_cell.length_b   1.000
_cell.length_c   1.000
_cell.angle_alpha   90.00
_cell.angle_beta   90.00
_cell.angle_gamma   90.00
#
_symmetry.space_group_name_H-M   'P 1'
#
loop_
_entity.id
_entity.type
_entity.pdbx_description
1 polymer ?
#
loop_
_entity_poly.entity_id
_entity_poly.type
_entity_poly.pdbx_seq_one_letter_code
_entity_poly.pdbx_strand_id
1 'polypeptide(L)'
;YLTTIPDDLDGIFSAMKDNALLSKWAGGLGNDWTPVRAMNSYIKGTNGKSQGVVPFLKVANDTAVAVNQGGKRKGAMCGYLETWHLDIEEFLELRKNTGDERRRTHDMNTANWVPDLFMKRVEQNKNWTLFSPGEAPDLHDLVGKAFEDKYEEYEEKAERGEMGQHKSVPAKELWRKMLTMLFETGHPWITFKDSCNLRSPQQHAGVIHSSNLCTEITLNTSAEKEIAVCNLGSVNLANHMKDGALDEEKIKNTVSTAIRMLDNVININYYSVDTAKNSNFKHRPIGLGLMGFQDALYLQDISYCSEEAIEFADKSMELISYNAIHASTELAKERGAYESFEGSLWSKGILPKDSIEILAENRGSEYLNVDRSETLDWESLRKKVIKDGMRNSNVMAIAPTATISNITGVTQSIEPTYQNLYVKSNLSGEFTIVNPH
;
A
#
# COMPACT_ATOMS: atom_id res chain seq x y z
N TYR A 1 2.30 -9.36 2.57
CA TYR A 1 3.49 -9.00 3.34
C TYR A 1 4.21 -7.81 2.69
N LEU A 2 4.86 -6.98 3.50
CA LEU A 2 5.66 -5.85 3.05
C LEU A 2 7.06 -5.98 3.63
N THR A 3 8.09 -5.81 2.77
CA THR A 3 9.50 -6.00 3.15
C THR A 3 10.36 -4.89 2.55
N THR A 4 11.25 -4.30 3.33
CA THR A 4 12.30 -3.40 2.81
C THR A 4 13.59 -4.21 2.58
N ILE A 5 14.18 -4.07 1.40
CA ILE A 5 15.40 -4.79 1.00
C ILE A 5 16.62 -3.94 1.39
N PRO A 6 17.55 -4.45 2.19
CA PRO A 6 18.77 -3.73 2.56
C PRO A 6 19.78 -3.66 1.41
N ASP A 7 20.72 -2.71 1.49
CA ASP A 7 21.75 -2.51 0.46
C ASP A 7 23.04 -3.29 0.74
N ASP A 8 22.92 -4.57 1.00
CA ASP A 8 24.05 -5.50 1.09
C ASP A 8 23.66 -6.88 0.55
N LEU A 9 24.64 -7.63 0.09
CA LEU A 9 24.41 -8.88 -0.62
C LEU A 9 23.75 -9.96 0.27
N ASP A 10 24.18 -10.05 1.51
CA ASP A 10 23.65 -11.05 2.46
C ASP A 10 22.16 -10.71 2.79
N GLY A 11 21.89 -9.44 3.08
CA GLY A 11 20.54 -8.94 3.35
C GLY A 11 19.59 -9.08 2.15
N ILE A 12 20.07 -8.78 0.93
CA ILE A 12 19.28 -8.98 -0.30
C ILE A 12 18.86 -10.46 -0.44
N PHE A 13 19.81 -11.39 -0.32
CA PHE A 13 19.51 -12.81 -0.48
C PHE A 13 18.75 -13.39 0.74
N SER A 14 18.95 -12.87 1.94
CA SER A 14 18.09 -13.18 3.10
C SER A 14 16.65 -12.77 2.86
N ALA A 15 16.40 -11.58 2.33
CA ALA A 15 15.07 -11.13 1.95
C ALA A 15 14.46 -12.00 0.83
N MET A 16 15.26 -12.45 -0.15
CA MET A 16 14.80 -13.38 -1.19
C MET A 16 14.38 -14.73 -0.59
N LYS A 17 15.14 -15.25 0.37
CA LYS A 17 14.78 -16.48 1.11
C LYS A 17 13.46 -16.29 1.87
N ASP A 18 13.29 -15.18 2.57
CA ASP A 18 12.06 -14.88 3.30
C ASP A 18 10.87 -14.77 2.34
N ASN A 19 11.04 -14.10 1.20
CA ASN A 19 10.05 -14.04 0.13
C ASN A 19 9.63 -15.44 -0.34
N ALA A 20 10.59 -16.35 -0.56
CA ALA A 20 10.30 -17.72 -0.96
C ALA A 20 9.50 -18.49 0.11
N LEU A 21 9.85 -18.33 1.39
CA LEU A 21 9.14 -18.95 2.51
C LEU A 21 7.72 -18.42 2.65
N LEU A 22 7.52 -17.10 2.51
CA LEU A 22 6.20 -16.45 2.57
C LEU A 22 5.34 -16.85 1.37
N SER A 23 5.91 -16.90 0.15
CA SER A 23 5.22 -17.33 -1.07
C SER A 23 4.74 -18.78 -0.98
N LYS A 24 5.53 -19.68 -0.41
CA LYS A 24 5.16 -21.10 -0.19
C LYS A 24 3.82 -21.21 0.57
N TRP A 25 3.55 -20.31 1.49
CA TRP A 25 2.34 -20.28 2.30
C TRP A 25 1.28 -19.30 1.78
N ALA A 26 1.28 -19.08 0.46
CA ALA A 26 0.30 -18.24 -0.25
C ALA A 26 0.34 -16.75 0.08
N GLY A 27 1.47 -16.25 0.62
CA GLY A 27 1.68 -14.83 0.85
C GLY A 27 1.93 -14.07 -0.45
N GLY A 28 1.14 -13.01 -0.71
CA GLY A 28 1.48 -12.00 -1.69
C GLY A 28 2.52 -11.03 -1.11
N LEU A 29 3.46 -10.58 -1.93
CA LEU A 29 4.63 -9.83 -1.47
C LEU A 29 4.69 -8.43 -2.08
N GLY A 30 4.95 -7.42 -1.25
CA GLY A 30 5.39 -6.09 -1.66
C GLY A 30 6.81 -5.85 -1.14
N ASN A 31 7.73 -5.52 -2.03
CA ASN A 31 9.13 -5.28 -1.68
C ASN A 31 9.56 -3.87 -2.05
N ASP A 32 10.09 -3.14 -1.10
CA ASP A 32 10.77 -1.87 -1.32
C ASP A 32 12.24 -2.12 -1.68
N TRP A 33 12.62 -1.71 -2.88
CA TRP A 33 13.96 -1.85 -3.44
C TRP A 33 14.75 -0.55 -3.42
N THR A 34 14.17 0.52 -2.91
CA THR A 34 14.79 1.86 -2.91
C THR A 34 16.15 1.93 -2.23
N PRO A 35 16.42 1.18 -1.11
CA PRO A 35 17.74 1.25 -0.48
C PRO A 35 18.89 0.69 -1.32
N VAL A 36 18.60 -0.20 -2.29
CA VAL A 36 19.61 -0.87 -3.09
C VAL A 36 20.30 0.14 -4.02
N ARG A 37 21.61 0.23 -3.93
CA ARG A 37 22.43 1.19 -4.70
C ARG A 37 22.24 1.07 -6.21
N ALA A 38 22.25 2.22 -6.86
CA ALA A 38 22.05 2.31 -8.31
C ALA A 38 23.23 1.76 -9.12
N MET A 39 22.99 1.56 -10.42
CA MET A 39 24.01 1.19 -11.39
C MET A 39 25.23 2.14 -11.33
N ASN A 40 26.42 1.59 -11.48
CA ASN A 40 27.71 2.27 -11.40
C ASN A 40 28.10 2.85 -10.02
N SER A 41 27.28 2.67 -8.98
CA SER A 41 27.68 3.03 -7.61
C SER A 41 28.88 2.20 -7.17
N TYR A 42 29.79 2.81 -6.41
CA TYR A 42 31.01 2.17 -5.94
C TYR A 42 30.75 1.06 -4.92
N ILE A 43 31.40 -0.09 -5.09
CA ILE A 43 31.34 -1.23 -4.17
C ILE A 43 32.68 -1.32 -3.43
N LYS A 44 32.71 -0.86 -2.18
CA LYS A 44 33.91 -0.80 -1.36
C LYS A 44 34.60 -2.16 -1.18
N GLY A 45 33.83 -3.25 -1.02
CA GLY A 45 34.36 -4.59 -0.73
C GLY A 45 35.12 -5.23 -1.91
N THR A 46 34.75 -4.92 -3.14
CA THR A 46 35.35 -5.48 -4.35
C THR A 46 36.10 -4.46 -5.20
N ASN A 47 36.10 -3.20 -4.80
CA ASN A 47 36.61 -2.06 -5.59
C ASN A 47 35.99 -2.00 -7.00
N GLY A 48 34.75 -2.46 -7.13
CA GLY A 48 34.00 -2.55 -8.38
C GLY A 48 32.84 -1.55 -8.46
N LYS A 49 32.03 -1.73 -9.49
CA LYS A 49 30.81 -0.93 -9.72
C LYS A 49 29.57 -1.80 -9.67
N SER A 50 28.50 -1.29 -9.03
CA SER A 50 27.20 -1.94 -8.97
C SER A 50 26.58 -2.06 -10.36
N GLN A 51 25.81 -3.16 -10.57
CA GLN A 51 24.94 -3.33 -11.73
C GLN A 51 23.52 -2.76 -11.49
N GLY A 52 23.30 -2.11 -10.34
CA GLY A 52 22.03 -1.50 -9.96
C GLY A 52 20.97 -2.49 -9.47
N VAL A 53 19.73 -2.00 -9.37
CA VAL A 53 18.58 -2.73 -8.84
C VAL A 53 18.07 -3.82 -9.80
N VAL A 54 18.12 -3.59 -11.10
CA VAL A 54 17.45 -4.41 -12.13
C VAL A 54 17.89 -5.89 -12.12
N PRO A 55 19.16 -6.26 -12.00
CA PRO A 55 19.55 -7.67 -11.92
C PRO A 55 18.98 -8.38 -10.70
N PHE A 56 18.89 -7.72 -9.55
CA PHE A 56 18.28 -8.30 -8.35
C PHE A 56 16.76 -8.45 -8.49
N LEU A 57 16.09 -7.49 -9.14
CA LEU A 57 14.67 -7.61 -9.49
C LEU A 57 14.42 -8.81 -10.41
N LYS A 58 15.32 -9.10 -11.34
CA LYS A 58 15.26 -10.30 -12.17
C LYS A 58 15.33 -11.59 -11.32
N VAL A 59 16.24 -11.66 -10.36
CA VAL A 59 16.33 -12.80 -9.43
C VAL A 59 15.06 -12.92 -8.61
N ALA A 60 14.50 -11.80 -8.11
CA ALA A 60 13.23 -11.79 -7.38
C ALA A 60 12.06 -12.29 -8.22
N ASN A 61 11.96 -11.84 -9.48
CA ASN A 61 10.99 -12.34 -10.45
C ASN A 61 11.07 -13.86 -10.62
N ASP A 62 12.27 -14.37 -10.87
CA ASP A 62 12.48 -15.80 -11.10
C ASP A 62 12.24 -16.63 -9.82
N THR A 63 12.54 -16.08 -8.66
CA THR A 63 12.17 -16.67 -7.36
C THR A 63 10.66 -16.80 -7.20
N ALA A 64 9.91 -15.76 -7.55
CA ALA A 64 8.44 -15.77 -7.48
C ALA A 64 7.85 -16.82 -8.45
N VAL A 65 8.44 -17.00 -9.63
CA VAL A 65 8.04 -18.03 -10.59
C VAL A 65 8.36 -19.44 -10.08
N ALA A 66 9.54 -19.63 -9.47
CA ALA A 66 10.01 -20.92 -9.00
C ALA A 66 9.23 -21.46 -7.79
N VAL A 67 8.77 -20.56 -6.89
CA VAL A 67 8.06 -20.94 -5.67
C VAL A 67 6.55 -20.78 -5.87
N ASN A 68 5.88 -21.92 -6.06
CA ASN A 68 4.44 -21.94 -6.18
C ASN A 68 3.72 -22.15 -4.83
N GLN A 69 2.49 -21.68 -4.76
CA GLN A 69 1.61 -21.78 -3.59
C GLN A 69 0.90 -23.13 -3.57
N GLY A 70 1.59 -24.19 -3.16
CA GLY A 70 1.02 -25.52 -3.05
C GLY A 70 0.51 -26.10 -4.38
N GLY A 71 1.11 -25.72 -5.51
CA GLY A 71 0.75 -26.20 -6.86
C GLY A 71 -0.47 -25.53 -7.49
N LYS A 72 -1.16 -24.63 -6.78
CA LYS A 72 -2.42 -24.00 -7.25
C LYS A 72 -2.25 -22.58 -7.79
N ARG A 73 -1.23 -21.87 -7.35
CA ARG A 73 -0.89 -20.49 -7.78
C ARG A 73 0.61 -20.33 -7.89
N LYS A 74 1.06 -19.52 -8.84
CA LYS A 74 2.44 -19.02 -8.84
C LYS A 74 2.64 -18.06 -7.68
N GLY A 75 3.86 -17.92 -7.18
CA GLY A 75 4.22 -16.82 -6.28
C GLY A 75 3.92 -15.49 -6.94
N ALA A 76 3.52 -14.52 -6.15
CA ALA A 76 3.14 -13.19 -6.64
C ALA A 76 3.85 -12.11 -5.82
N MET A 77 4.49 -11.17 -6.52
CA MET A 77 5.33 -10.12 -5.95
C MET A 77 5.11 -8.80 -6.67
N CYS A 78 5.19 -7.70 -5.93
CA CYS A 78 5.29 -6.34 -6.45
C CYS A 78 6.58 -5.69 -5.96
N GLY A 79 7.43 -5.22 -6.88
CA GLY A 79 8.61 -4.42 -6.57
C GLY A 79 8.28 -2.94 -6.57
N TYR A 80 8.66 -2.22 -5.52
CA TYR A 80 8.48 -0.79 -5.35
C TYR A 80 9.80 -0.06 -5.48
N LEU A 81 9.81 1.07 -6.16
CA LEU A 81 10.96 1.96 -6.26
C LEU A 81 10.51 3.43 -6.16
N GLU A 82 11.23 4.24 -5.37
CA GLU A 82 10.97 5.68 -5.31
C GLU A 82 11.41 6.39 -6.59
N THR A 83 10.64 7.40 -7.00
CA THR A 83 10.88 8.13 -8.27
C THR A 83 12.17 8.92 -8.32
N TRP A 84 12.83 9.18 -7.18
CA TRP A 84 14.13 9.84 -7.13
C TRP A 84 15.33 8.90 -7.32
N HIS A 85 15.08 7.57 -7.33
CA HIS A 85 16.17 6.59 -7.51
C HIS A 85 16.78 6.67 -8.90
N LEU A 86 18.10 6.61 -9.00
CA LEU A 86 18.83 6.81 -10.25
C LEU A 86 18.48 5.74 -11.32
N ASP A 87 18.11 4.54 -10.92
CA ASP A 87 17.71 3.45 -11.83
C ASP A 87 16.22 3.51 -12.24
N ILE A 88 15.48 4.56 -11.88
CA ILE A 88 14.04 4.64 -12.13
C ILE A 88 13.67 4.46 -13.60
N GLU A 89 14.45 5.01 -14.53
CA GLU A 89 14.13 4.94 -15.96
C GLU A 89 14.20 3.50 -16.50
N GLU A 90 15.16 2.68 -16.01
CA GLU A 90 15.21 1.24 -16.35
C GLU A 90 14.11 0.44 -15.64
N PHE A 91 13.80 0.79 -14.39
CA PHE A 91 12.72 0.18 -13.64
C PHE A 91 11.37 0.35 -14.35
N LEU A 92 11.11 1.50 -14.96
CA LEU A 92 9.90 1.75 -15.74
C LEU A 92 9.75 0.77 -16.92
N GLU A 93 10.84 0.28 -17.46
CA GLU A 93 10.87 -0.57 -18.66
C GLU A 93 10.85 -2.08 -18.37
N LEU A 94 10.80 -2.50 -17.10
CA LEU A 94 10.91 -3.90 -16.70
C LEU A 94 9.88 -4.83 -17.35
N ARG A 95 8.71 -4.32 -17.71
CA ARG A 95 7.60 -5.09 -18.31
C ARG A 95 7.44 -4.88 -19.81
N LYS A 96 8.35 -4.15 -20.46
CA LYS A 96 8.34 -3.99 -21.93
C LYS A 96 8.55 -5.32 -22.64
N ASN A 97 7.83 -5.52 -23.74
CA ASN A 97 7.97 -6.70 -24.61
C ASN A 97 9.14 -6.59 -25.60
N THR A 98 10.00 -5.60 -25.44
CA THR A 98 11.17 -5.32 -26.31
C THR A 98 12.42 -5.08 -25.46
N GLY A 99 13.60 -5.26 -26.07
CA GLY A 99 14.89 -5.03 -25.42
C GLY A 99 15.54 -6.32 -24.93
N ASP A 100 16.50 -6.20 -23.98
CA ASP A 100 17.21 -7.35 -23.41
C ASP A 100 16.34 -8.07 -22.36
N GLU A 101 15.95 -9.31 -22.65
CA GLU A 101 15.15 -10.16 -21.75
C GLU A 101 15.80 -10.39 -20.39
N ARG A 102 17.11 -10.33 -20.28
CA ARG A 102 17.83 -10.40 -18.99
C ARG A 102 17.56 -9.23 -18.08
N ARG A 103 17.03 -8.12 -18.63
CA ARG A 103 16.67 -6.91 -17.92
C ARG A 103 15.12 -6.71 -17.87
N ARG A 104 14.36 -7.79 -18.02
CA ARG A 104 12.89 -7.78 -17.98
C ARG A 104 12.37 -8.70 -16.87
N THR A 105 11.22 -8.32 -16.29
CA THR A 105 10.57 -9.03 -15.19
C THR A 105 9.08 -9.17 -15.48
N HIS A 106 8.73 -10.06 -16.40
CA HIS A 106 7.36 -10.20 -16.90
C HIS A 106 6.37 -10.84 -15.91
N ASP A 107 6.87 -11.58 -14.91
CA ASP A 107 6.03 -12.32 -13.97
C ASP A 107 5.80 -11.59 -12.65
N MET A 108 6.53 -10.52 -12.34
CA MET A 108 6.31 -9.70 -11.16
C MET A 108 5.63 -8.37 -11.51
N ASN A 109 4.86 -7.86 -10.57
CA ASN A 109 4.31 -6.51 -10.64
C ASN A 109 5.37 -5.48 -10.23
N THR A 110 5.20 -4.26 -10.69
CA THR A 110 6.04 -3.13 -10.32
C THR A 110 5.19 -1.92 -9.97
N ALA A 111 5.67 -1.07 -9.05
CA ALA A 111 4.98 0.14 -8.65
C ALA A 111 5.97 1.27 -8.35
N ASN A 112 5.62 2.47 -8.76
CA ASN A 112 6.33 3.69 -8.38
C ASN A 112 5.90 4.13 -6.98
N TRP A 113 6.84 4.55 -6.15
CA TRP A 113 6.61 5.17 -4.85
C TRP A 113 6.93 6.66 -4.98
N VAL A 114 5.88 7.49 -5.07
CA VAL A 114 5.97 8.88 -5.56
C VAL A 114 5.83 9.87 -4.40
N PRO A 115 6.85 10.71 -4.13
CA PRO A 115 6.71 11.81 -3.17
C PRO A 115 5.90 12.97 -3.78
N ASP A 116 5.22 13.73 -2.93
CA ASP A 116 4.41 14.89 -3.33
C ASP A 116 5.24 15.94 -4.10
N LEU A 117 6.50 16.13 -3.70
CA LEU A 117 7.39 17.08 -4.38
C LEU A 117 7.55 16.77 -5.88
N PHE A 118 7.61 15.47 -6.25
CA PHE A 118 7.68 15.11 -7.67
C PHE A 118 6.45 15.61 -8.44
N MET A 119 5.25 15.44 -7.89
CA MET A 119 4.01 15.92 -8.52
C MET A 119 3.95 17.44 -8.60
N LYS A 120 4.41 18.15 -7.55
CA LYS A 120 4.57 19.61 -7.59
C LYS A 120 5.52 20.05 -8.72
N ARG A 121 6.65 19.34 -8.89
CA ARG A 121 7.62 19.61 -9.97
C ARG A 121 7.05 19.33 -11.36
N VAL A 122 6.23 18.31 -11.51
CA VAL A 122 5.48 18.02 -12.75
C VAL A 122 4.54 19.17 -13.10
N GLU A 123 3.74 19.64 -12.15
CA GLU A 123 2.80 20.75 -12.34
C GLU A 123 3.53 22.05 -12.67
N GLN A 124 4.60 22.36 -11.94
CA GLN A 124 5.42 23.55 -12.11
C GLN A 124 6.35 23.49 -13.32
N ASN A 125 6.41 22.36 -14.04
CA ASN A 125 7.32 22.14 -15.18
C ASN A 125 8.81 22.34 -14.82
N LYS A 126 9.21 21.86 -13.64
CA LYS A 126 10.59 21.91 -13.14
C LYS A 126 11.34 20.62 -13.41
N ASN A 127 12.64 20.65 -13.18
CA ASN A 127 13.50 19.46 -13.22
C ASN A 127 13.32 18.59 -11.97
N TRP A 128 13.67 17.34 -12.12
CA TRP A 128 13.73 16.33 -11.09
C TRP A 128 15.09 15.66 -11.10
N THR A 129 15.77 15.62 -9.97
CA THR A 129 17.11 15.04 -9.86
C THR A 129 17.04 13.63 -9.31
N LEU A 130 17.68 12.71 -10.00
CA LEU A 130 17.79 11.31 -9.62
C LEU A 130 19.10 11.10 -8.87
N PHE A 131 19.05 10.35 -7.76
CA PHE A 131 20.19 10.06 -6.90
C PHE A 131 20.35 8.55 -6.69
N SER A 132 21.59 8.11 -6.46
CA SER A 132 21.80 6.80 -5.85
C SER A 132 21.52 6.87 -4.35
N PRO A 133 20.86 5.86 -3.74
CA PRO A 133 20.55 5.88 -2.29
C PRO A 133 21.79 6.06 -1.41
N GLY A 134 22.95 5.57 -1.83
CA GLY A 134 24.22 5.77 -1.11
C GLY A 134 24.69 7.22 -1.06
N GLU A 135 24.28 8.05 -2.01
CA GLU A 135 24.60 9.49 -2.06
C GLU A 135 23.57 10.36 -1.33
N ALA A 136 22.31 9.89 -1.24
CA ALA A 136 21.20 10.59 -0.61
C ALA A 136 20.42 9.66 0.34
N PRO A 137 21.06 9.09 1.38
CA PRO A 137 20.46 8.04 2.22
C PRO A 137 19.26 8.49 3.02
N ASP A 138 19.17 9.78 3.36
CA ASP A 138 18.08 10.30 4.19
C ASP A 138 16.73 10.32 3.47
N LEU A 139 16.71 10.41 2.13
CA LEU A 139 15.47 10.56 1.35
C LEU A 139 14.51 9.38 1.51
N HIS A 140 15.04 8.20 1.75
CA HIS A 140 14.24 7.00 1.94
C HIS A 140 13.31 7.09 3.16
N ASP A 141 13.81 7.63 4.28
CA ASP A 141 13.07 7.71 5.54
C ASP A 141 12.35 9.05 5.77
N LEU A 142 12.56 10.04 4.92
CA LEU A 142 11.92 11.35 5.04
C LEU A 142 10.62 11.43 4.22
N VAL A 143 9.66 12.21 4.73
CA VAL A 143 8.34 12.41 4.12
C VAL A 143 7.90 13.85 4.24
N GLY A 144 6.97 14.29 3.38
CA GLY A 144 6.39 15.61 3.42
C GLY A 144 7.41 16.74 3.30
N LYS A 145 7.26 17.76 4.11
CA LYS A 145 8.15 18.94 4.10
C LYS A 145 9.60 18.60 4.41
N ALA A 146 9.84 17.66 5.31
CA ALA A 146 11.21 17.22 5.64
C ALA A 146 11.91 16.54 4.45
N PHE A 147 11.15 15.78 3.64
CA PHE A 147 11.65 15.23 2.38
C PHE A 147 11.97 16.34 1.38
N GLU A 148 11.06 17.32 1.19
CA GLU A 148 11.27 18.45 0.28
C GLU A 148 12.55 19.22 0.61
N ASP A 149 12.70 19.63 1.88
CA ASP A 149 13.84 20.42 2.35
C ASP A 149 15.17 19.65 2.13
N LYS A 150 15.19 18.35 2.44
CA LYS A 150 16.39 17.52 2.28
C LYS A 150 16.72 17.22 0.83
N TYR A 151 15.71 17.00 0.00
CA TYR A 151 15.86 16.78 -1.43
C TYR A 151 16.46 18.02 -2.11
N GLU A 152 15.98 19.21 -1.79
CA GLU A 152 16.53 20.47 -2.31
C GLU A 152 17.95 20.73 -1.81
N GLU A 153 18.30 20.38 -0.57
CA GLU A 153 19.68 20.41 -0.06
C GLU A 153 20.62 19.51 -0.91
N TYR A 154 20.16 18.31 -1.27
CA TYR A 154 20.93 17.41 -2.14
C TYR A 154 21.07 17.97 -3.57
N GLU A 155 20.03 18.59 -4.12
CA GLU A 155 20.13 19.27 -5.42
C GLU A 155 21.18 20.41 -5.41
N GLU A 156 21.17 21.24 -4.37
CA GLU A 156 22.19 22.29 -4.19
C GLU A 156 23.61 21.72 -4.08
N LYS A 157 23.80 20.63 -3.37
CA LYS A 157 25.08 19.93 -3.30
C LYS A 157 25.52 19.40 -4.68
N ALA A 158 24.58 18.85 -5.43
CA ALA A 158 24.83 18.36 -6.80
C ALA A 158 25.27 19.51 -7.73
N GLU A 159 24.60 20.66 -7.66
CA GLU A 159 24.95 21.87 -8.44
C GLU A 159 26.34 22.41 -8.08
N ARG A 160 26.75 22.30 -6.82
CA ARG A 160 28.12 22.68 -6.38
C ARG A 160 29.17 21.62 -6.68
N GLY A 161 28.81 20.49 -7.30
CA GLY A 161 29.73 19.39 -7.59
C GLY A 161 30.19 18.59 -6.36
N GLU A 162 29.45 18.65 -5.27
CA GLU A 162 29.71 17.95 -4.00
C GLU A 162 29.07 16.55 -3.93
N MET A 163 28.26 16.20 -4.93
CA MET A 163 27.60 14.89 -5.05
C MET A 163 28.31 14.05 -6.11
N GLY A 164 28.35 12.73 -5.87
CA GLY A 164 28.85 11.75 -6.83
C GLY A 164 27.86 11.54 -7.98
N GLN A 165 27.24 10.39 -8.00
CA GLN A 165 26.30 10.01 -9.07
C GLN A 165 24.93 10.65 -8.92
N HIS A 166 24.55 11.51 -9.87
CA HIS A 166 23.23 12.08 -9.98
C HIS A 166 22.87 12.38 -11.44
N LYS A 167 21.59 12.56 -11.74
CA LYS A 167 21.09 12.91 -13.07
C LYS A 167 19.85 13.80 -12.95
N SER A 168 19.86 14.97 -13.57
CA SER A 168 18.67 15.83 -13.63
C SER A 168 17.90 15.59 -14.93
N VAL A 169 16.58 15.43 -14.82
CA VAL A 169 15.65 15.24 -15.94
C VAL A 169 14.43 16.15 -15.78
N PRO A 170 13.74 16.57 -16.85
CA PRO A 170 12.48 17.27 -16.72
C PRO A 170 11.42 16.36 -16.03
N ALA A 171 10.85 16.80 -14.91
CA ALA A 171 9.85 16.01 -14.15
C ALA A 171 8.67 15.59 -15.03
N LYS A 172 8.21 16.49 -15.91
CA LYS A 172 7.09 16.23 -16.81
C LYS A 172 7.39 15.15 -17.86
N GLU A 173 8.65 15.03 -18.29
CA GLU A 173 9.06 13.96 -19.22
C GLU A 173 9.12 12.62 -18.52
N LEU A 174 9.67 12.57 -17.30
CA LEU A 174 9.65 11.35 -16.48
C LEU A 174 8.22 10.91 -16.18
N TRP A 175 7.34 11.83 -15.80
CA TRP A 175 5.91 11.56 -15.59
C TRP A 175 5.24 11.00 -16.84
N ARG A 176 5.51 11.59 -18.01
CA ARG A 176 5.01 11.09 -19.29
C ARG A 176 5.50 9.67 -19.57
N LYS A 177 6.77 9.38 -19.29
CA LYS A 177 7.32 8.02 -19.44
C LYS A 177 6.62 7.03 -18.49
N MET A 178 6.38 7.42 -17.23
CA MET A 178 5.62 6.59 -16.28
C MET A 178 4.23 6.26 -16.80
N LEU A 179 3.48 7.26 -17.27
CA LEU A 179 2.15 7.05 -17.83
C LEU A 179 2.15 6.22 -19.12
N THR A 180 3.16 6.42 -19.98
CA THR A 180 3.32 5.62 -21.21
C THR A 180 3.54 4.15 -20.88
N MET A 181 4.43 3.83 -19.93
CA MET A 181 4.68 2.45 -19.53
C MET A 181 3.46 1.82 -18.84
N LEU A 182 2.76 2.59 -18.00
CA LEU A 182 1.52 2.15 -17.38
C LEU A 182 0.45 1.81 -18.44
N PHE A 183 0.32 2.64 -19.46
CA PHE A 183 -0.63 2.41 -20.55
C PHE A 183 -0.25 1.19 -21.42
N GLU A 184 1.03 1.05 -21.77
CA GLU A 184 1.50 -0.03 -22.64
C GLU A 184 1.52 -1.41 -21.95
N THR A 185 1.88 -1.47 -20.66
CA THR A 185 2.19 -2.72 -19.97
C THR A 185 1.32 -2.97 -18.73
N GLY A 186 0.51 -2.00 -18.32
CA GLY A 186 -0.22 -2.03 -17.04
C GLY A 186 0.67 -1.78 -15.81
N HIS A 187 1.96 -1.46 -16.00
CA HIS A 187 2.96 -1.26 -14.95
C HIS A 187 4.03 -0.23 -15.34
N PRO A 188 4.75 0.34 -14.37
CA PRO A 188 4.54 0.27 -12.92
C PRO A 188 3.26 0.99 -12.48
N TRP A 189 2.60 0.51 -11.43
CA TRP A 189 1.51 1.23 -10.78
C TRP A 189 2.01 2.51 -10.13
N ILE A 190 1.10 3.43 -9.80
CA ILE A 190 1.44 4.71 -9.19
C ILE A 190 0.87 4.75 -7.78
N THR A 191 1.74 4.94 -6.79
CA THR A 191 1.41 5.03 -5.37
C THR A 191 2.10 6.24 -4.75
N PHE A 192 1.51 6.83 -3.71
CA PHE A 192 1.93 8.13 -3.18
C PHE A 192 2.49 8.01 -1.75
N LYS A 193 3.81 8.25 -1.62
CA LYS A 193 4.58 8.12 -0.39
C LYS A 193 4.04 8.98 0.75
N ASP A 194 3.85 10.28 0.48
CA ASP A 194 3.54 11.23 1.54
C ASP A 194 2.14 11.03 2.11
N SER A 195 1.13 10.82 1.28
CA SER A 195 -0.22 10.53 1.74
C SER A 195 -0.28 9.30 2.64
N CYS A 196 0.44 8.22 2.27
CA CYS A 196 0.50 6.99 3.05
C CYS A 196 1.14 7.21 4.43
N ASN A 197 2.21 7.99 4.49
CA ASN A 197 2.97 8.23 5.71
C ASN A 197 2.34 9.29 6.61
N LEU A 198 1.96 10.45 6.05
CA LEU A 198 1.42 11.58 6.81
C LEU A 198 0.06 11.26 7.44
N ARG A 199 -0.71 10.36 6.82
CA ARG A 199 -1.99 9.89 7.37
C ARG A 199 -1.89 8.59 8.18
N SER A 200 -0.71 8.01 8.29
CA SER A 200 -0.50 6.79 9.08
C SER A 200 -0.62 7.07 10.58
N PRO A 201 -1.36 6.26 11.33
CA PRO A 201 -1.39 6.38 12.79
C PRO A 201 -0.08 5.95 13.46
N GLN A 202 0.82 5.27 12.72
CA GLN A 202 2.03 4.63 13.22
C GLN A 202 3.33 5.40 12.90
N GLN A 203 3.26 6.72 12.68
CA GLN A 203 4.42 7.56 12.35
C GLN A 203 5.58 7.45 13.35
N HIS A 204 5.31 7.17 14.62
CA HIS A 204 6.30 6.98 15.67
C HIS A 204 7.03 5.64 15.62
N ALA A 205 6.45 4.65 14.98
CA ALA A 205 6.97 3.28 14.90
C ALA A 205 7.90 3.05 13.72
N GLY A 206 7.72 3.80 12.64
CA GLY A 206 8.54 3.69 11.44
C GLY A 206 7.89 4.31 10.21
N VAL A 207 8.61 4.25 9.10
CA VAL A 207 8.19 4.80 7.81
C VAL A 207 7.58 3.70 6.95
N ILE A 208 6.58 4.07 6.16
CA ILE A 208 5.97 3.21 5.15
C ILE A 208 6.77 3.40 3.86
N HIS A 209 7.47 2.35 3.41
CA HIS A 209 8.37 2.40 2.25
C HIS A 209 7.78 1.78 0.98
N SER A 210 6.68 1.06 1.13
CA SER A 210 5.98 0.39 0.02
C SER A 210 4.54 0.06 0.41
N SER A 211 3.81 -0.51 -0.52
CA SER A 211 2.56 -1.20 -0.24
C SER A 211 2.75 -2.72 -0.43
N ASN A 212 1.66 -3.49 -0.30
CA ASN A 212 1.65 -4.93 -0.54
C ASN A 212 1.58 -5.26 -2.04
N LEU A 213 1.27 -6.51 -2.37
CA LEU A 213 1.12 -6.99 -3.75
C LEU A 213 0.07 -6.20 -4.56
N CYS A 214 -1.03 -5.82 -3.94
CA CYS A 214 -2.21 -5.23 -4.59
C CYS A 214 -2.40 -3.72 -4.31
N THR A 215 -1.46 -3.08 -3.60
CA THR A 215 -1.39 -1.63 -3.30
C THR A 215 -2.42 -1.08 -2.31
N GLU A 216 -3.18 -1.92 -1.60
CA GLU A 216 -4.18 -1.46 -0.62
C GLU A 216 -3.65 -1.31 0.81
N ILE A 217 -2.44 -1.78 1.12
CA ILE A 217 -1.88 -1.80 2.47
C ILE A 217 -0.75 -0.80 2.63
N THR A 218 -0.80 -0.04 3.71
CA THR A 218 0.22 0.95 4.09
C THR A 218 0.66 0.71 5.52
N LEU A 219 1.75 -0.04 5.70
CA LEU A 219 2.31 -0.42 6.99
C LEU A 219 3.81 -0.15 7.01
N ASN A 220 4.33 0.26 8.15
CA ASN A 220 5.76 0.48 8.33
C ASN A 220 6.55 -0.83 8.26
N THR A 221 7.72 -0.75 7.69
CA THR A 221 8.69 -1.85 7.58
C THR A 221 10.05 -1.41 8.10
N SER A 222 10.87 -2.38 8.51
CA SER A 222 12.27 -2.13 8.86
C SER A 222 13.09 -3.30 8.33
N ALA A 223 14.10 -3.00 7.52
CA ALA A 223 14.98 -4.01 6.97
C ALA A 223 15.50 -4.94 8.07
N GLU A 224 15.42 -6.26 7.84
CA GLU A 224 15.87 -7.33 8.74
C GLU A 224 15.15 -7.44 10.11
N LYS A 225 14.26 -6.49 10.46
CA LYS A 225 13.61 -6.44 11.78
C LYS A 225 12.10 -6.65 11.73
N GLU A 226 11.42 -6.00 10.77
CA GLU A 226 9.97 -5.99 10.70
C GLU A 226 9.48 -6.19 9.26
N ILE A 227 8.87 -7.34 8.99
CA ILE A 227 8.08 -7.60 7.80
C ILE A 227 6.62 -7.37 8.17
N ALA A 228 5.96 -6.42 7.54
CA ALA A 228 4.56 -6.14 7.82
C ALA A 228 3.64 -7.22 7.25
N VAL A 229 2.57 -7.51 7.98
CA VAL A 229 1.60 -8.56 7.64
C VAL A 229 0.22 -7.98 7.44
N CYS A 230 -0.44 -8.36 6.34
CA CYS A 230 -1.80 -7.96 6.03
C CYS A 230 -2.79 -9.01 6.54
N ASN A 231 -3.74 -8.59 7.39
CA ASN A 231 -4.84 -9.42 7.88
C ASN A 231 -6.15 -8.78 7.40
N LEU A 232 -6.78 -9.36 6.37
CA LEU A 232 -7.82 -8.69 5.60
C LEU A 232 -9.20 -9.36 5.73
N GLY A 233 -10.24 -8.54 5.67
CA GLY A 233 -11.62 -8.94 5.55
C GLY A 233 -12.40 -7.90 4.74
N SER A 234 -13.57 -8.29 4.19
CA SER A 234 -14.41 -7.38 3.41
C SER A 234 -15.89 -7.60 3.73
N VAL A 235 -16.60 -6.52 4.04
CA VAL A 235 -18.03 -6.52 4.26
C VAL A 235 -18.73 -6.65 2.91
N ASN A 236 -19.66 -7.59 2.78
CA ASN A 236 -20.54 -7.67 1.62
C ASN A 236 -21.61 -6.58 1.73
N LEU A 237 -21.41 -5.44 1.08
CA LEU A 237 -22.25 -4.26 1.24
C LEU A 237 -23.68 -4.50 0.71
N ALA A 238 -23.84 -5.25 -0.39
CA ALA A 238 -25.16 -5.57 -0.95
C ALA A 238 -26.04 -6.31 0.06
N ASN A 239 -25.46 -7.23 0.84
CA ASN A 239 -26.19 -7.94 1.89
C ASN A 239 -26.50 -7.07 3.13
N HIS A 240 -25.99 -5.85 3.19
CA HIS A 240 -26.26 -4.87 4.25
C HIS A 240 -27.17 -3.73 3.79
N MET A 241 -27.86 -3.94 2.67
CA MET A 241 -28.93 -3.06 2.20
C MET A 241 -30.28 -3.56 2.70
N LYS A 242 -31.14 -2.64 3.09
CA LYS A 242 -32.52 -2.89 3.52
C LYS A 242 -33.41 -1.76 3.03
N ASP A 243 -34.47 -2.10 2.29
CA ASP A 243 -35.46 -1.13 1.79
C ASP A 243 -34.82 0.06 1.02
N GLY A 244 -33.77 -0.21 0.22
CA GLY A 244 -33.06 0.80 -0.56
C GLY A 244 -32.08 1.67 0.24
N ALA A 245 -31.76 1.33 1.49
CA ALA A 245 -30.82 2.06 2.34
C ALA A 245 -29.83 1.12 3.06
N LEU A 246 -28.80 1.67 3.68
CA LEU A 246 -27.89 0.92 4.54
C LEU A 246 -28.60 0.43 5.81
N ASP A 247 -28.46 -0.85 6.13
CA ASP A 247 -28.86 -1.40 7.43
C ASP A 247 -27.73 -1.14 8.44
N GLU A 248 -27.78 0.02 9.09
CA GLU A 248 -26.74 0.50 10.00
C GLU A 248 -26.49 -0.44 11.18
N GLU A 249 -27.55 -1.02 11.74
CA GLU A 249 -27.42 -1.94 12.87
C GLU A 249 -26.75 -3.25 12.45
N LYS A 250 -27.12 -3.78 11.29
CA LYS A 250 -26.48 -4.97 10.73
C LYS A 250 -25.01 -4.71 10.41
N ILE A 251 -24.68 -3.56 9.82
CA ILE A 251 -23.29 -3.16 9.56
C ILE A 251 -22.50 -3.10 10.86
N LYS A 252 -23.00 -2.42 11.89
CA LYS A 252 -22.37 -2.33 13.21
C LYS A 252 -22.05 -3.71 13.80
N ASN A 253 -23.01 -4.62 13.77
CA ASN A 253 -22.84 -5.97 14.31
C ASN A 253 -21.84 -6.80 13.49
N THR A 254 -21.92 -6.72 12.16
CA THR A 254 -20.99 -7.41 11.25
C THR A 254 -19.58 -6.88 11.42
N VAL A 255 -19.37 -5.55 11.45
CA VAL A 255 -18.07 -4.93 11.62
C VAL A 255 -17.46 -5.30 12.96
N SER A 256 -18.22 -5.23 14.05
CA SER A 256 -17.71 -5.61 15.37
C SER A 256 -17.25 -7.07 15.42
N THR A 257 -18.00 -7.97 14.81
CA THR A 257 -17.63 -9.38 14.69
C THR A 257 -16.38 -9.56 13.82
N ALA A 258 -16.32 -8.89 12.66
CA ALA A 258 -15.20 -8.98 11.74
C ALA A 258 -13.89 -8.49 12.35
N ILE A 259 -13.90 -7.37 13.07
CA ILE A 259 -12.73 -6.83 13.77
C ILE A 259 -12.21 -7.84 14.81
N ARG A 260 -13.10 -8.44 15.60
CA ARG A 260 -12.73 -9.50 16.56
C ARG A 260 -12.15 -10.73 15.87
N MET A 261 -12.73 -11.16 14.75
CA MET A 261 -12.22 -12.31 13.98
C MET A 261 -10.82 -12.03 13.44
N LEU A 262 -10.60 -10.84 12.85
CA LEU A 262 -9.31 -10.44 12.30
C LEU A 262 -8.23 -10.31 13.40
N ASP A 263 -8.57 -9.75 14.57
CA ASP A 263 -7.65 -9.71 15.72
C ASP A 263 -7.29 -11.14 16.20
N ASN A 264 -8.25 -12.06 16.22
CA ASN A 264 -7.99 -13.46 16.57
C ASN A 264 -7.05 -14.15 15.57
N VAL A 265 -7.18 -13.87 14.26
CA VAL A 265 -6.31 -14.44 13.22
C VAL A 265 -4.84 -14.15 13.50
N ILE A 266 -4.50 -12.96 14.00
CA ILE A 266 -3.12 -12.61 14.35
C ILE A 266 -2.50 -13.64 15.32
N ASN A 267 -3.28 -14.11 16.29
CA ASN A 267 -2.80 -15.07 17.29
C ASN A 267 -2.71 -16.51 16.81
N ILE A 268 -3.63 -16.93 15.93
CA ILE A 268 -3.73 -18.34 15.48
C ILE A 268 -3.03 -18.61 14.16
N ASN A 269 -2.57 -17.57 13.47
CA ASN A 269 -1.91 -17.71 12.17
C ASN A 269 -0.56 -18.42 12.29
N TYR A 270 -0.18 -19.13 11.22
CA TYR A 270 1.17 -19.69 11.08
C TYR A 270 2.12 -18.64 10.48
N TYR A 271 3.24 -18.43 11.11
CA TYR A 271 4.28 -17.54 10.63
C TYR A 271 5.52 -18.32 10.21
N SER A 272 5.86 -18.29 8.92
CA SER A 272 7.05 -18.96 8.38
C SER A 272 8.34 -18.16 8.60
N VAL A 273 8.22 -16.89 9.02
CA VAL A 273 9.33 -15.95 9.23
C VAL A 273 9.10 -15.19 10.54
N ASP A 274 10.10 -15.19 11.43
CA ASP A 274 9.96 -14.59 12.76
C ASP A 274 9.79 -13.07 12.74
N THR A 275 10.44 -12.37 11.82
CA THR A 275 10.30 -10.92 11.64
C THR A 275 8.86 -10.51 11.28
N ALA A 276 8.14 -11.34 10.53
CA ALA A 276 6.72 -11.15 10.24
C ALA A 276 5.85 -11.37 11.48
N LYS A 277 6.13 -12.43 12.25
CA LYS A 277 5.44 -12.69 13.53
C LYS A 277 5.63 -11.53 14.51
N ASN A 278 6.86 -11.11 14.70
CA ASN A 278 7.19 -10.03 15.64
C ASN A 278 6.47 -8.72 15.29
N SER A 279 6.54 -8.31 14.02
CA SER A 279 5.84 -7.11 13.54
C SER A 279 4.32 -7.22 13.74
N ASN A 280 3.73 -8.36 13.37
CA ASN A 280 2.28 -8.54 13.45
C ASN A 280 1.77 -8.58 14.89
N PHE A 281 2.50 -9.17 15.83
CA PHE A 281 2.15 -9.15 17.25
C PHE A 281 2.34 -7.77 17.88
N LYS A 282 3.42 -7.06 17.56
CA LYS A 282 3.74 -5.74 18.09
C LYS A 282 2.73 -4.67 17.68
N HIS A 283 2.33 -4.66 16.41
CA HIS A 283 1.47 -3.60 15.84
C HIS A 283 0.01 -4.02 15.67
N ARG A 284 -0.27 -5.30 15.57
CA ARG A 284 -1.60 -5.90 15.37
C ARG A 284 -2.44 -5.22 14.28
N PRO A 285 -1.90 -4.98 13.08
CA PRO A 285 -2.66 -4.33 12.00
C PRO A 285 -3.70 -5.29 11.43
N ILE A 286 -4.88 -4.77 11.17
CA ILE A 286 -5.94 -5.44 10.42
C ILE A 286 -6.50 -4.49 9.37
N GLY A 287 -7.12 -5.03 8.33
CA GLY A 287 -7.72 -4.25 7.25
C GLY A 287 -9.11 -4.77 6.92
N LEU A 288 -10.14 -4.09 7.38
CA LEU A 288 -11.51 -4.36 6.99
C LEU A 288 -11.91 -3.41 5.86
N GLY A 289 -12.37 -3.95 4.75
CA GLY A 289 -12.89 -3.22 3.60
C GLY A 289 -14.31 -3.64 3.28
N LEU A 290 -14.69 -3.46 2.03
CA LEU A 290 -16.00 -3.84 1.51
C LEU A 290 -15.89 -4.47 0.11
N MET A 291 -16.95 -5.15 -0.30
CA MET A 291 -17.20 -5.66 -1.65
C MET A 291 -18.67 -5.53 -1.98
N GLY A 292 -19.04 -5.61 -3.26
CA GLY A 292 -20.43 -5.43 -3.68
C GLY A 292 -20.90 -3.98 -3.65
N PHE A 293 -19.99 -3.01 -3.80
CA PHE A 293 -20.34 -1.59 -3.83
C PHE A 293 -21.25 -1.28 -5.02
N GLN A 294 -20.90 -1.76 -6.22
CA GLN A 294 -21.72 -1.55 -7.42
C GLN A 294 -23.11 -2.21 -7.27
N ASP A 295 -23.18 -3.39 -6.64
CA ASP A 295 -24.49 -4.04 -6.38
C ASP A 295 -25.33 -3.21 -5.42
N ALA A 296 -24.72 -2.62 -4.39
CA ALA A 296 -25.42 -1.73 -3.48
C ALA A 296 -25.94 -0.45 -4.16
N LEU A 297 -25.24 0.05 -5.17
CA LEU A 297 -25.73 1.14 -6.02
C LEU A 297 -26.90 0.71 -6.88
N TYR A 298 -26.83 -0.48 -7.52
CA TYR A 298 -27.96 -1.04 -8.30
C TYR A 298 -29.22 -1.21 -7.45
N LEU A 299 -29.09 -1.69 -6.22
CA LEU A 299 -30.23 -1.85 -5.29
C LEU A 299 -30.90 -0.52 -4.91
N GLN A 300 -30.26 0.60 -5.22
CA GLN A 300 -30.77 1.96 -4.98
C GLN A 300 -31.11 2.74 -6.27
N ASP A 301 -30.96 2.11 -7.43
CA ASP A 301 -31.07 2.78 -8.75
C ASP A 301 -30.09 3.98 -8.90
N ILE A 302 -28.90 3.90 -8.26
CA ILE A 302 -27.89 4.96 -8.31
C ILE A 302 -26.86 4.65 -9.40
N SER A 303 -26.58 5.62 -10.27
CA SER A 303 -25.53 5.52 -11.27
C SER A 303 -24.15 5.66 -10.62
N TYR A 304 -23.20 4.80 -10.99
CA TYR A 304 -21.82 4.85 -10.47
C TYR A 304 -21.12 6.21 -10.68
N CYS A 305 -21.45 6.91 -11.77
CA CYS A 305 -20.85 8.21 -12.11
C CYS A 305 -21.68 9.41 -11.60
N SER A 306 -22.51 9.25 -10.60
CA SER A 306 -23.35 10.31 -10.06
C SER A 306 -22.84 10.87 -8.72
N GLU A 307 -23.30 12.05 -8.35
CA GLU A 307 -23.01 12.65 -7.03
C GLU A 307 -23.61 11.79 -5.89
N GLU A 308 -24.76 11.18 -6.10
CA GLU A 308 -25.38 10.27 -5.14
C GLU A 308 -24.51 9.05 -4.84
N ALA A 309 -23.74 8.56 -5.84
CA ALA A 309 -22.77 7.49 -5.62
C ALA A 309 -21.59 7.93 -4.75
N ILE A 310 -21.13 9.18 -4.92
CA ILE A 310 -20.09 9.77 -4.07
C ILE A 310 -20.58 9.91 -2.63
N GLU A 311 -21.80 10.44 -2.44
CA GLU A 311 -22.42 10.55 -1.11
C GLU A 311 -22.60 9.16 -0.45
N PHE A 312 -23.03 8.17 -1.21
CA PHE A 312 -23.19 6.81 -0.71
C PHE A 312 -21.84 6.18 -0.35
N ALA A 313 -20.80 6.41 -1.14
CA ALA A 313 -19.44 5.95 -0.83
C ALA A 313 -18.95 6.55 0.50
N ASP A 314 -19.11 7.86 0.68
CA ASP A 314 -18.71 8.55 1.90
C ASP A 314 -19.45 8.01 3.13
N LYS A 315 -20.79 8.00 3.10
CA LYS A 315 -21.62 7.51 4.20
C LYS A 315 -21.36 6.05 4.56
N SER A 316 -21.21 5.18 3.57
CA SER A 316 -20.97 3.74 3.82
C SER A 316 -19.60 3.52 4.45
N MET A 317 -18.57 4.24 3.99
CA MET A 317 -17.22 4.14 4.55
C MET A 317 -17.12 4.83 5.92
N GLU A 318 -17.78 5.95 6.14
CA GLU A 318 -17.87 6.58 7.47
C GLU A 318 -18.44 5.59 8.49
N LEU A 319 -19.56 4.95 8.15
CA LEU A 319 -20.24 4.00 9.04
C LEU A 319 -19.35 2.78 9.36
N ILE A 320 -18.70 2.20 8.35
CA ILE A 320 -17.82 1.04 8.53
C ILE A 320 -16.59 1.44 9.36
N SER A 321 -15.91 2.54 9.02
CA SER A 321 -14.68 2.95 9.71
C SER A 321 -14.93 3.37 11.16
N TYR A 322 -16.01 4.10 11.42
CA TYR A 322 -16.44 4.46 12.78
C TYR A 322 -16.63 3.22 13.65
N ASN A 323 -17.40 2.24 13.16
CA ASN A 323 -17.68 1.03 13.90
C ASN A 323 -16.45 0.12 14.03
N ALA A 324 -15.54 0.11 13.05
CA ALA A 324 -14.28 -0.62 13.12
C ALA A 324 -13.35 -0.06 14.21
N ILE A 325 -13.20 1.26 14.27
CA ILE A 325 -12.43 1.94 15.32
C ILE A 325 -13.09 1.68 16.69
N HIS A 326 -14.40 1.84 16.79
CA HIS A 326 -15.14 1.56 18.02
C HIS A 326 -14.92 0.12 18.49
N ALA A 327 -15.05 -0.87 17.61
CA ALA A 327 -14.85 -2.28 17.93
C ALA A 327 -13.40 -2.56 18.39
N SER A 328 -12.40 -1.93 17.77
CA SER A 328 -11.01 -2.06 18.19
C SER A 328 -10.77 -1.46 19.59
N THR A 329 -11.45 -0.36 19.96
CA THR A 329 -11.39 0.17 21.33
C THR A 329 -12.04 -0.76 22.35
N GLU A 330 -13.16 -1.40 22.01
CA GLU A 330 -13.78 -2.41 22.88
C GLU A 330 -12.84 -3.61 23.10
N LEU A 331 -12.15 -4.05 22.05
CA LEU A 331 -11.15 -5.11 22.19
C LEU A 331 -9.94 -4.67 23.01
N ALA A 332 -9.50 -3.40 22.90
CA ALA A 332 -8.44 -2.86 23.72
C ALA A 332 -8.82 -2.85 25.20
N LYS A 333 -10.05 -2.48 25.53
CA LYS A 333 -10.58 -2.55 26.90
C LYS A 333 -10.63 -3.98 27.44
N GLU A 334 -10.95 -4.96 26.58
CA GLU A 334 -11.05 -6.39 26.93
C GLU A 334 -9.67 -7.06 27.06
N ARG A 335 -8.72 -6.73 26.14
CA ARG A 335 -7.48 -7.50 25.92
C ARG A 335 -6.20 -6.68 26.02
N GLY A 336 -6.30 -5.39 26.30
CA GLY A 336 -5.20 -4.43 26.26
C GLY A 336 -4.96 -3.84 24.88
N ALA A 337 -4.40 -2.65 24.82
CA ALA A 337 -3.97 -2.00 23.60
C ALA A 337 -2.84 -2.78 22.91
N TYR A 338 -2.61 -2.53 21.61
CA TYR A 338 -1.46 -3.11 20.93
C TYR A 338 -0.14 -2.54 21.50
N GLU A 339 0.95 -3.31 21.43
CA GLU A 339 2.21 -3.02 22.11
C GLU A 339 2.78 -1.63 21.78
N SER A 340 2.75 -1.23 20.51
CA SER A 340 3.26 0.08 20.06
C SER A 340 2.19 1.18 20.02
N PHE A 341 1.18 1.12 20.87
CA PHE A 341 0.10 2.13 20.92
C PHE A 341 0.61 3.50 21.38
N GLU A 342 1.45 3.54 22.42
CA GLU A 342 1.96 4.80 22.96
C GLU A 342 2.83 5.54 21.94
N GLY A 343 2.55 6.84 21.76
CA GLY A 343 3.20 7.68 20.77
C GLY A 343 2.51 7.69 19.40
N SER A 344 1.56 6.79 19.16
CA SER A 344 0.74 6.75 17.94
C SER A 344 -0.17 7.98 17.81
N LEU A 345 -0.69 8.24 16.61
CA LEU A 345 -1.73 9.27 16.44
C LEU A 345 -2.98 8.92 17.26
N TRP A 346 -3.31 7.64 17.41
CA TRP A 346 -4.40 7.19 18.27
C TRP A 346 -4.22 7.62 19.74
N SER A 347 -3.04 7.44 20.30
CA SER A 347 -2.76 7.84 21.69
C SER A 347 -2.83 9.35 21.91
N LYS A 348 -2.65 10.13 20.84
CA LYS A 348 -2.80 11.59 20.81
C LYS A 348 -4.23 12.04 20.52
N GLY A 349 -5.16 11.12 20.29
CA GLY A 349 -6.54 11.43 19.91
C GLY A 349 -6.70 11.97 18.49
N ILE A 350 -5.72 11.75 17.62
CA ILE A 350 -5.76 12.14 16.22
C ILE A 350 -6.35 10.99 15.42
N LEU A 351 -7.58 11.15 14.96
CA LEU A 351 -8.31 10.17 14.17
C LEU A 351 -7.97 10.28 12.67
N PRO A 352 -8.33 9.30 11.83
CA PRO A 352 -8.03 9.35 10.40
C PRO A 352 -8.49 10.63 9.71
N LYS A 353 -9.65 11.17 10.07
CA LYS A 353 -10.16 12.45 9.53
C LYS A 353 -9.27 13.65 9.91
N ASP A 354 -8.72 13.65 11.12
CA ASP A 354 -7.86 14.74 11.60
C ASP A 354 -6.49 14.71 10.90
N SER A 355 -6.04 13.56 10.45
CA SER A 355 -4.78 13.43 9.71
C SER A 355 -4.76 14.19 8.37
N ILE A 356 -5.91 14.65 7.90
CA ILE A 356 -6.02 15.54 6.74
C ILE A 356 -5.34 16.89 7.03
N GLU A 357 -5.37 17.39 8.27
CA GLU A 357 -4.64 18.61 8.65
C GLU A 357 -3.12 18.40 8.57
N ILE A 358 -2.62 17.25 9.04
CA ILE A 358 -1.20 16.90 8.92
C ILE A 358 -0.78 16.88 7.45
N LEU A 359 -1.63 16.34 6.59
CA LEU A 359 -1.38 16.34 5.14
C LEU A 359 -1.39 17.76 4.56
N ALA A 360 -2.35 18.59 4.96
CA ALA A 360 -2.45 19.99 4.51
C ALA A 360 -1.23 20.83 4.92
N GLU A 361 -0.75 20.67 6.15
CA GLU A 361 0.44 21.36 6.67
C GLU A 361 1.72 20.98 5.89
N ASN A 362 1.84 19.73 5.48
CA ASN A 362 3.01 19.22 4.77
C ASN A 362 2.95 19.46 3.26
N ARG A 363 1.79 19.25 2.64
CA ARG A 363 1.62 19.35 1.18
C ARG A 363 1.39 20.79 0.72
N GLY A 364 0.71 21.60 1.52
CA GLY A 364 0.09 22.88 1.17
C GLY A 364 -1.42 22.72 0.99
N SER A 365 -2.19 23.60 1.63
CA SER A 365 -3.67 23.55 1.62
C SER A 365 -4.24 23.73 0.21
N GLU A 366 -3.54 24.47 -0.65
CA GLU A 366 -3.92 24.72 -2.05
C GLU A 366 -3.91 23.43 -2.91
N TYR A 367 -3.18 22.40 -2.50
CA TYR A 367 -3.13 21.09 -3.17
C TYR A 367 -4.06 20.06 -2.53
N LEU A 368 -4.99 20.49 -1.68
CA LEU A 368 -5.88 19.59 -0.96
C LEU A 368 -7.34 20.01 -1.11
N ASN A 369 -8.09 19.23 -1.87
CA ASN A 369 -9.54 19.37 -2.00
C ASN A 369 -10.20 18.05 -1.54
N VAL A 370 -10.52 17.97 -0.24
CA VAL A 370 -11.11 16.80 0.41
C VAL A 370 -12.32 17.21 1.21
N ASP A 371 -13.42 16.47 1.08
CA ASP A 371 -14.59 16.64 1.93
C ASP A 371 -14.23 16.31 3.40
N ARG A 372 -14.72 17.15 4.31
CA ARG A 372 -14.49 17.03 5.77
C ARG A 372 -15.79 16.89 6.55
N SER A 373 -16.89 16.67 5.85
CA SER A 373 -18.19 16.43 6.48
C SER A 373 -18.17 15.18 7.35
N GLU A 374 -19.03 15.16 8.33
CA GLU A 374 -19.22 14.02 9.23
C GLU A 374 -20.67 13.92 9.65
N THR A 375 -21.19 12.70 9.82
CA THR A 375 -22.56 12.45 10.22
C THR A 375 -22.65 11.72 11.55
N LEU A 376 -21.55 11.13 12.03
CA LEU A 376 -21.45 10.37 13.27
C LEU A 376 -20.73 11.14 14.37
N ASP A 377 -20.90 10.74 15.64
CA ASP A 377 -20.28 11.40 16.81
C ASP A 377 -18.81 10.98 16.97
N TRP A 378 -17.95 11.51 16.09
CA TRP A 378 -16.51 11.28 16.13
C TRP A 378 -15.84 11.79 17.41
N GLU A 379 -16.40 12.81 18.07
CA GLU A 379 -15.80 13.34 19.29
C GLU A 379 -15.96 12.37 20.47
N SER A 380 -17.10 11.72 20.61
CA SER A 380 -17.28 10.64 21.59
C SER A 380 -16.35 9.47 21.32
N LEU A 381 -16.15 9.11 20.05
CA LEU A 381 -15.22 8.06 19.65
C LEU A 381 -13.75 8.44 19.98
N ARG A 382 -13.35 9.69 19.73
CA ARG A 382 -12.04 10.23 20.11
C ARG A 382 -11.76 10.07 21.60
N LYS A 383 -12.69 10.48 22.44
CA LYS A 383 -12.59 10.32 23.91
C LYS A 383 -12.43 8.86 24.30
N LYS A 384 -13.15 7.98 23.63
CA LYS A 384 -13.05 6.54 23.87
C LYS A 384 -11.69 5.97 23.45
N VAL A 385 -11.16 6.36 22.29
CA VAL A 385 -9.82 5.96 21.82
C VAL A 385 -8.74 6.39 22.80
N ILE A 386 -8.80 7.62 23.30
CA ILE A 386 -7.82 8.13 24.30
C ILE A 386 -7.93 7.35 25.62
N LYS A 387 -9.15 7.05 26.06
CA LYS A 387 -9.40 6.41 27.34
C LYS A 387 -9.08 4.91 27.34
N ASP A 388 -9.55 4.19 26.34
CA ASP A 388 -9.54 2.71 26.30
C ASP A 388 -8.39 2.16 25.44
N GLY A 389 -7.76 3.01 24.61
CA GLY A 389 -6.74 2.62 23.63
C GLY A 389 -7.33 1.98 22.37
N MET A 390 -6.43 1.49 21.51
CA MET A 390 -6.76 0.69 20.33
C MET A 390 -6.13 -0.70 20.44
N ARG A 391 -6.87 -1.75 20.06
CA ARG A 391 -6.32 -3.11 19.98
C ARG A 391 -5.46 -3.32 18.73
N ASN A 392 -5.74 -2.57 17.67
CA ASN A 392 -5.13 -2.70 16.36
C ASN A 392 -4.57 -1.36 15.90
N SER A 393 -3.37 -1.36 15.32
CA SER A 393 -2.73 -0.14 14.81
C SER A 393 -3.46 0.43 13.59
N ASN A 394 -3.99 -0.43 12.76
CA ASN A 394 -4.80 -0.09 11.58
C ASN A 394 -6.04 -0.98 11.58
N VAL A 395 -7.16 -0.47 11.08
CA VAL A 395 -8.43 -1.22 11.07
C VAL A 395 -9.08 -1.28 9.69
N MET A 396 -8.67 -0.45 8.73
CA MET A 396 -9.31 -0.34 7.42
C MET A 396 -8.34 -0.62 6.29
N ALA A 397 -8.81 -1.36 5.29
CA ALA A 397 -8.18 -1.50 3.97
C ALA A 397 -9.21 -2.03 2.97
N ILE A 398 -9.27 -1.45 1.77
CA ILE A 398 -10.15 -1.90 0.70
C ILE A 398 -9.38 -2.85 -0.21
N ALA A 399 -9.53 -4.15 0.02
CA ALA A 399 -8.88 -5.19 -0.77
C ALA A 399 -9.59 -5.44 -2.12
N PRO A 400 -8.91 -5.98 -3.14
CA PRO A 400 -9.51 -6.26 -4.46
C PRO A 400 -10.64 -7.29 -4.45
N THR A 401 -10.71 -8.18 -3.48
CA THR A 401 -11.75 -9.22 -3.28
C THR A 401 -12.03 -10.15 -4.47
N ALA A 402 -11.07 -10.29 -5.39
CA ALA A 402 -11.25 -11.00 -6.67
C ALA A 402 -11.76 -12.45 -6.57
N THR A 403 -11.55 -13.13 -5.44
CA THR A 403 -12.02 -14.50 -5.19
C THR A 403 -13.26 -14.52 -4.30
N ILE A 404 -13.22 -13.81 -3.16
CA ILE A 404 -14.32 -13.88 -2.18
C ILE A 404 -15.61 -13.24 -2.68
N SER A 405 -15.53 -12.23 -3.54
CA SER A 405 -16.70 -11.64 -4.19
C SER A 405 -17.45 -12.67 -5.06
N ASN A 406 -16.72 -13.51 -5.79
CA ASN A 406 -17.34 -14.60 -6.59
C ASN A 406 -17.99 -15.66 -5.72
N ILE A 407 -17.39 -15.99 -4.55
CA ILE A 407 -17.97 -16.94 -3.60
C ILE A 407 -19.30 -16.41 -3.03
N THR A 408 -19.36 -15.12 -2.79
CA THR A 408 -20.55 -14.46 -2.21
C THR A 408 -21.53 -13.92 -3.26
N GLY A 409 -21.21 -14.01 -4.54
CA GLY A 409 -22.07 -13.61 -5.66
C GLY A 409 -22.29 -12.10 -5.77
N VAL A 410 -21.26 -11.30 -5.49
CA VAL A 410 -21.29 -9.82 -5.61
C VAL A 410 -20.15 -9.29 -6.44
N THR A 411 -20.21 -8.01 -6.81
CA THR A 411 -19.14 -7.29 -7.50
C THR A 411 -17.89 -7.15 -6.64
N GLN A 412 -16.73 -7.05 -7.28
CA GLN A 412 -15.44 -6.96 -6.61
C GLN A 412 -15.25 -5.57 -5.99
N SER A 413 -14.89 -5.54 -4.71
CA SER A 413 -14.46 -4.32 -4.02
C SER A 413 -15.41 -3.14 -4.30
N ILE A 414 -14.84 -2.03 -4.79
CA ILE A 414 -15.53 -0.81 -5.24
C ILE A 414 -15.55 -0.69 -6.77
N GLU A 415 -15.21 -1.75 -7.48
CA GLU A 415 -15.08 -1.73 -8.94
C GLU A 415 -16.42 -1.58 -9.64
N PRO A 416 -16.50 -0.76 -10.72
CA PRO A 416 -17.67 -0.74 -11.57
C PRO A 416 -17.78 -2.04 -12.40
N THR A 417 -19.00 -2.42 -12.78
CA THR A 417 -19.22 -3.52 -13.73
C THR A 417 -18.94 -3.04 -15.16
N TYR A 418 -18.06 -3.75 -15.86
CA TYR A 418 -17.79 -3.49 -17.28
C TYR A 418 -18.92 -4.03 -18.20
N GLN A 419 -19.47 -5.18 -17.82
CA GLN A 419 -20.52 -5.87 -18.56
C GLN A 419 -21.38 -6.68 -17.59
N ASN A 420 -22.67 -6.77 -17.84
CA ASN A 420 -23.59 -7.57 -17.05
C ASN A 420 -23.46 -9.08 -17.29
N LEU A 421 -22.87 -9.46 -18.40
CA LEU A 421 -22.57 -10.84 -18.80
C LEU A 421 -21.14 -10.91 -19.34
N TYR A 422 -20.29 -11.71 -18.74
CA TYR A 422 -18.91 -11.92 -19.20
C TYR A 422 -18.40 -13.32 -18.85
N VAL A 423 -17.37 -13.74 -19.56
CA VAL A 423 -16.68 -15.02 -19.28
C VAL A 423 -15.41 -14.74 -18.49
N LYS A 424 -15.29 -15.37 -17.34
CA LYS A 424 -14.09 -15.35 -16.51
C LYS A 424 -13.32 -16.65 -16.72
N SER A 425 -12.10 -16.55 -17.23
CA SER A 425 -11.20 -17.70 -17.40
C SER A 425 -10.11 -17.69 -16.32
N ASN A 426 -9.84 -18.84 -15.72
CA ASN A 426 -8.74 -19.07 -14.80
C ASN A 426 -8.21 -20.51 -14.93
N LEU A 427 -7.22 -20.89 -14.13
CA LEU A 427 -6.62 -22.24 -14.17
C LEU A 427 -7.64 -23.38 -13.88
N SER A 428 -8.78 -23.09 -13.29
CA SER A 428 -9.84 -24.06 -12.97
C SER A 428 -10.88 -24.20 -14.08
N GLY A 429 -10.86 -23.33 -15.10
CA GLY A 429 -11.79 -23.36 -16.22
C GLY A 429 -12.35 -21.98 -16.62
N GLU A 430 -13.38 -22.00 -17.44
CA GLU A 430 -14.13 -20.83 -17.90
C GLU A 430 -15.50 -20.81 -17.25
N PHE A 431 -15.89 -19.65 -16.76
CA PHE A 431 -17.15 -19.46 -16.05
C PHE A 431 -17.90 -18.25 -16.63
N THR A 432 -19.15 -18.45 -16.99
CA THR A 432 -20.03 -17.35 -17.35
C THR A 432 -20.55 -16.68 -16.10
N ILE A 433 -20.30 -15.41 -15.96
CA ILE A 433 -20.74 -14.57 -14.83
C ILE A 433 -21.88 -13.67 -15.32
N VAL A 434 -22.98 -13.68 -14.59
CA VAL A 434 -24.12 -12.79 -14.78
C VAL A 434 -24.30 -11.99 -13.52
N ASN A 435 -24.40 -10.65 -13.63
CA ASN A 435 -24.71 -9.82 -12.48
C ASN A 435 -26.18 -10.07 -12.07
N PRO A 436 -26.48 -10.43 -10.81
CA PRO A 436 -27.84 -10.74 -10.36
C PRO A 436 -28.72 -9.50 -10.11
N HIS A 437 -28.13 -8.30 -10.07
CA HIS A 437 -28.79 -7.02 -9.81
C HIS A 437 -28.74 -6.15 -11.07
#